data_1ff94bc1c8f72eb71ec6691ecfaef3d7
#
_entry.id   1ff94bc1c8f72eb71ec6691ecfaef3d7
#
_cell.length_a   1.000
_cell.length_b   1.000
_cell.length_c   1.000
_cell.angle_alpha   90.00
_cell.angle_beta   90.00
_cell.angle_gamma   90.00
#
_symmetry.space_group_name_H-M   'P 1'
#
loop_
_entity.id
_entity.type
_entity.pdbx_description
1 polymer ?
#
loop_
_entity_poly.entity_id
_entity_poly.type
_entity_poly.pdbx_seq_one_letter_code
_entity_poly.pdbx_strand_id
1 'polypeptide(L)'
;MFYNPAMSFTRDLDVAVLRVAAGEKRRRLQVWEALAASGIRSVRWLNETDAVAGLVATELNPEALGYLQRNLRPWDRARVLCQDARHPELSERFDWVDLDPYGTPAPFLPAAVERLELGGILSVTATDTAVLAGPERKSCLQRYGARPLRTYLCREAGLRILLAHLASVAGQAGRGIHPLLCYVRDHHFRVYLRLTAPGGTPPLGEVPFPGYPGPPIPEGLRGGPLWTGPLFDPDFLGRVEVPASAEQGPSVGAWLSLLQEESAVDRLFYYEVGEVCSGLGLAQPPRRERIFASLRDAGWAVARTHLDPAGFRTDAPWSAVAGRFRELSALR
;
A
#
# COMPACT_ATOMS: atom_id res chain seq x y z
N MET A 1 13.37 -20.11 14.00
CA MET A 1 13.07 -19.59 12.65
C MET A 1 11.69 -18.95 12.66
N PHE A 2 11.59 -17.75 12.18
CA PHE A 2 10.31 -17.06 12.13
C PHE A 2 9.63 -17.29 10.76
N TYR A 3 8.49 -17.94 10.77
CA TYR A 3 7.56 -18.04 9.65
C TYR A 3 6.19 -17.55 10.13
N ASN A 4 5.67 -16.52 9.48
CA ASN A 4 4.33 -15.99 9.78
C ASN A 4 3.32 -16.47 8.73
N PRO A 5 2.42 -17.41 9.05
CA PRO A 5 1.40 -17.88 8.11
C PRO A 5 0.44 -16.78 7.66
N ALA A 6 0.17 -15.78 8.51
CA ALA A 6 -0.71 -14.66 8.16
C ALA A 6 -0.19 -13.83 6.97
N MET A 7 1.13 -13.88 6.71
CA MET A 7 1.76 -13.19 5.57
C MET A 7 1.71 -14.00 4.26
N SER A 8 1.10 -15.20 4.22
CA SER A 8 0.97 -16.00 2.99
C SER A 8 0.24 -15.23 1.90
N PHE A 9 -0.83 -14.53 2.26
CA PHE A 9 -1.56 -13.64 1.35
C PHE A 9 -0.65 -12.60 0.68
N THR A 10 0.18 -11.90 1.46
CA THR A 10 1.09 -10.88 0.92
C THR A 10 2.13 -11.52 0.00
N ARG A 11 2.64 -12.69 0.35
CA ARG A 11 3.59 -13.44 -0.50
C ARG A 11 2.97 -13.90 -1.81
N ASP A 12 1.69 -14.33 -1.80
CA ASP A 12 0.95 -14.65 -3.03
C ASP A 12 0.86 -13.43 -3.94
N LEU A 13 0.51 -12.27 -3.36
CA LEU A 13 0.40 -11.02 -4.10
C LEU A 13 1.76 -10.54 -4.62
N ASP A 14 2.85 -10.71 -3.86
CA ASP A 14 4.20 -10.39 -4.29
C ASP A 14 4.62 -11.18 -5.54
N VAL A 15 4.27 -12.47 -5.61
CA VAL A 15 4.50 -13.30 -6.80
C VAL A 15 3.74 -12.76 -8.00
N ALA A 16 2.47 -12.39 -7.82
CA ALA A 16 1.62 -11.82 -8.87
C ALA A 16 2.17 -10.49 -9.40
N VAL A 17 2.49 -9.56 -8.50
CA VAL A 17 2.99 -8.22 -8.85
C VAL A 17 4.37 -8.31 -9.53
N LEU A 18 5.25 -9.19 -9.06
CA LEU A 18 6.57 -9.41 -9.67
C LEU A 18 6.46 -9.91 -11.12
N ARG A 19 5.49 -10.81 -11.41
CA ARG A 19 5.22 -11.27 -12.78
C ARG A 19 4.81 -10.13 -13.71
N VAL A 20 3.92 -9.25 -13.26
CA VAL A 20 3.50 -8.06 -14.03
C VAL A 20 4.70 -7.15 -14.30
N ALA A 21 5.51 -6.87 -13.27
CA ALA A 21 6.71 -6.04 -13.40
C ALA A 21 7.71 -6.58 -14.43
N ALA A 22 7.95 -7.89 -14.44
CA ALA A 22 8.83 -8.53 -15.43
C ALA A 22 8.24 -8.48 -16.85
N GLY A 23 6.92 -8.68 -16.96
CA GLY A 23 6.19 -8.57 -18.23
C GLY A 23 6.30 -7.17 -18.85
N GLU A 24 6.17 -6.10 -18.05
CA GLU A 24 6.35 -4.72 -18.50
C GLU A 24 7.77 -4.45 -19.01
N LYS A 25 8.78 -4.94 -18.29
CA LYS A 25 10.18 -4.78 -18.68
C LYS A 25 10.61 -5.72 -19.82
N ARG A 26 9.76 -6.68 -20.18
CA ARG A 26 10.02 -7.73 -21.17
C ARG A 26 11.36 -8.46 -20.97
N ARG A 27 11.76 -8.57 -19.71
CA ARG A 27 12.98 -9.27 -19.28
C ARG A 27 12.86 -9.69 -17.81
N ARG A 28 13.69 -10.63 -17.41
CA ARG A 28 13.86 -11.00 -16.01
C ARG A 28 14.47 -9.86 -15.21
N LEU A 29 14.12 -9.77 -13.92
CA LEU A 29 14.46 -8.68 -13.02
C LEU A 29 15.66 -9.01 -12.13
N GLN A 30 16.45 -7.99 -11.81
CA GLN A 30 17.38 -8.01 -10.68
C GLN A 30 16.61 -7.62 -9.41
N VAL A 31 16.63 -8.48 -8.43
CA VAL A 31 15.81 -8.37 -7.20
C VAL A 31 16.70 -8.25 -5.98
N TRP A 32 16.35 -7.35 -5.07
CA TRP A 32 16.94 -7.27 -3.73
C TRP A 32 15.86 -7.44 -2.66
N GLU A 33 15.93 -8.54 -1.90
CA GLU A 33 15.17 -8.73 -0.65
C GLU A 33 16.04 -8.23 0.50
N ALA A 34 15.76 -7.02 1.00
CA ALA A 34 16.66 -6.28 1.88
C ALA A 34 16.64 -6.77 3.34
N LEU A 35 15.57 -7.46 3.75
CA LEU A 35 15.35 -7.96 5.11
C LEU A 35 14.79 -9.39 5.01
N ALA A 36 15.62 -10.32 4.51
CA ALA A 36 15.14 -11.59 3.97
C ALA A 36 14.73 -12.62 5.04
N ALA A 37 15.14 -12.45 6.29
CA ALA A 37 14.92 -13.42 7.36
C ALA A 37 15.28 -14.86 6.92
N SER A 38 14.29 -15.76 6.81
CA SER A 38 14.51 -17.12 6.31
C SER A 38 14.53 -17.25 4.78
N GLY A 39 14.26 -16.17 4.03
CA GLY A 39 14.22 -16.16 2.57
C GLY A 39 12.98 -16.78 1.95
N ILE A 40 11.91 -16.96 2.70
CA ILE A 40 10.69 -17.61 2.19
C ILE A 40 10.11 -16.87 0.97
N ARG A 41 10.18 -15.55 0.94
CA ARG A 41 9.72 -14.72 -0.18
C ARG A 41 10.61 -14.92 -1.41
N SER A 42 11.91 -14.86 -1.24
CA SER A 42 12.91 -15.19 -2.27
C SER A 42 12.70 -16.59 -2.85
N VAL A 43 12.51 -17.61 -1.99
CA VAL A 43 12.23 -18.99 -2.43
C VAL A 43 10.99 -19.04 -3.32
N ARG A 44 9.92 -18.37 -2.94
CA ARG A 44 8.69 -18.32 -3.73
C ARG A 44 8.91 -17.66 -5.09
N TRP A 45 9.57 -16.50 -5.13
CA TRP A 45 9.88 -15.83 -6.39
C TRP A 45 10.72 -16.69 -7.33
N LEU A 46 11.75 -17.36 -6.80
CA LEU A 46 12.65 -18.20 -7.58
C LEU A 46 12.02 -19.51 -8.06
N ASN A 47 11.08 -20.05 -7.29
CA ASN A 47 10.43 -21.33 -7.57
C ASN A 47 9.15 -21.19 -8.40
N GLU A 48 8.40 -20.11 -8.19
CA GLU A 48 7.06 -19.93 -8.74
C GLU A 48 7.04 -19.03 -9.97
N THR A 49 8.16 -18.37 -10.31
CA THR A 49 8.23 -17.45 -11.47
C THR A 49 9.53 -17.59 -12.25
N ASP A 50 9.48 -17.29 -13.54
CA ASP A 50 10.66 -17.04 -14.37
C ASP A 50 11.07 -15.56 -14.38
N ALA A 51 10.47 -14.74 -13.52
CA ALA A 51 10.65 -13.29 -13.51
C ALA A 51 12.01 -12.82 -12.97
N VAL A 52 12.75 -13.67 -12.25
CA VAL A 52 14.00 -13.31 -11.54
C VAL A 52 15.23 -13.72 -12.36
N ALA A 53 16.05 -12.74 -12.76
CA ALA A 53 17.36 -12.97 -13.39
C ALA A 53 18.46 -13.19 -12.37
N GLY A 54 18.46 -12.37 -11.32
CA GLY A 54 19.38 -12.45 -10.19
C GLY A 54 18.71 -11.93 -8.92
N LEU A 55 19.07 -12.52 -7.79
CA LEU A 55 18.52 -12.17 -6.49
C LEU A 55 19.64 -11.94 -5.49
N VAL A 56 19.60 -10.82 -4.80
CA VAL A 56 20.38 -10.57 -3.60
C VAL A 56 19.45 -10.59 -2.41
N ALA A 57 19.77 -11.40 -1.40
CA ALA A 57 19.05 -11.44 -0.14
C ALA A 57 20.00 -11.03 0.99
N THR A 58 19.64 -9.99 1.74
CA THR A 58 20.44 -9.51 2.87
C THR A 58 19.73 -9.79 4.18
N GLU A 59 20.52 -10.22 5.17
CA GLU A 59 20.04 -10.48 6.53
C GLU A 59 21.17 -10.21 7.52
N LEU A 60 20.86 -9.51 8.61
CA LEU A 60 21.85 -9.15 9.63
C LEU A 60 21.86 -10.14 10.79
N ASN A 61 20.72 -10.78 11.08
CA ASN A 61 20.61 -11.76 12.18
C ASN A 61 21.32 -13.07 11.81
N PRO A 62 22.38 -13.50 12.54
CA PRO A 62 23.16 -14.71 12.22
C PRO A 62 22.33 -16.00 12.24
N GLU A 63 21.32 -16.09 13.11
CA GLU A 63 20.45 -17.26 13.18
C GLU A 63 19.58 -17.36 11.90
N ALA A 64 18.95 -16.26 11.50
CA ALA A 64 18.15 -16.20 10.29
C ALA A 64 19.00 -16.41 9.03
N LEU A 65 20.23 -15.86 9.01
CA LEU A 65 21.18 -16.01 7.92
C LEU A 65 21.49 -17.48 7.59
N GLY A 66 21.65 -18.32 8.60
CA GLY A 66 21.89 -19.76 8.41
C GLY A 66 20.72 -20.48 7.72
N TYR A 67 19.49 -20.07 8.01
CA TYR A 67 18.30 -20.58 7.29
C TYR A 67 18.23 -20.02 5.87
N LEU A 68 18.49 -18.74 5.70
CA LEU A 68 18.49 -18.05 4.40
C LEU A 68 19.47 -18.72 3.42
N GLN A 69 20.71 -18.96 3.87
CA GLN A 69 21.75 -19.64 3.06
C GLN A 69 21.32 -21.04 2.66
N ARG A 70 20.76 -21.82 3.60
CA ARG A 70 20.27 -23.18 3.31
C ARG A 70 19.12 -23.16 2.32
N ASN A 71 18.15 -22.27 2.51
CA ASN A 71 16.95 -22.21 1.70
C ASN A 71 17.23 -21.72 0.27
N LEU A 72 18.20 -20.83 0.07
CA LEU A 72 18.56 -20.30 -1.25
C LEU A 72 19.67 -21.08 -1.96
N ARG A 73 20.30 -22.05 -1.30
CA ARG A 73 21.36 -22.90 -1.89
C ARG A 73 21.02 -23.52 -3.26
N PRO A 74 19.77 -23.95 -3.53
CA PRO A 74 19.41 -24.55 -4.82
C PRO A 74 19.53 -23.62 -6.03
N TRP A 75 19.64 -22.30 -5.85
CA TRP A 75 19.62 -21.35 -6.95
C TRP A 75 20.95 -20.59 -7.09
N ASP A 76 21.73 -20.91 -8.10
CA ASP A 76 23.02 -20.24 -8.41
C ASP A 76 22.87 -18.75 -8.66
N ARG A 77 21.67 -18.30 -9.08
CA ARG A 77 21.32 -16.88 -9.29
C ARG A 77 20.94 -16.12 -8.01
N ALA A 78 20.96 -16.79 -6.85
CA ALA A 78 20.70 -16.17 -5.55
C ALA A 78 22.01 -15.97 -4.78
N ARG A 79 22.24 -14.74 -4.32
CA ARG A 79 23.38 -14.36 -3.48
C ARG A 79 22.90 -13.93 -2.11
N VAL A 80 23.44 -14.55 -1.07
CA VAL A 80 23.10 -14.24 0.32
C VAL A 80 24.24 -13.46 0.96
N LEU A 81 23.92 -12.33 1.58
CA LEU A 81 24.89 -11.45 2.22
C LEU A 81 24.49 -11.15 3.68
N CYS A 82 25.47 -11.21 4.58
CA CYS A 82 25.32 -10.76 5.96
C CYS A 82 25.58 -9.25 6.04
N GLN A 83 24.55 -8.44 5.87
CA GLN A 83 24.68 -6.98 5.81
C GLN A 83 23.47 -6.26 6.43
N ASP A 84 23.74 -5.06 6.93
CA ASP A 84 22.69 -4.14 7.34
C ASP A 84 22.05 -3.49 6.12
N ALA A 85 20.76 -3.68 5.92
CA ALA A 85 20.02 -3.10 4.79
C ALA A 85 19.97 -1.56 4.80
N ARG A 86 20.34 -0.91 5.90
CA ARG A 86 20.48 0.55 5.98
C ARG A 86 21.74 1.06 5.29
N HIS A 87 22.79 0.24 5.27
CA HIS A 87 24.11 0.56 4.74
C HIS A 87 24.68 -0.60 3.91
N PRO A 88 23.99 -1.01 2.82
CA PRO A 88 24.37 -2.18 2.06
C PRO A 88 25.66 -1.90 1.25
N GLU A 89 26.63 -2.80 1.34
CA GLU A 89 27.80 -2.80 0.49
C GLU A 89 27.48 -3.44 -0.88
N LEU A 90 26.57 -2.81 -1.61
CA LEU A 90 26.11 -3.23 -2.93
C LEU A 90 26.53 -2.19 -3.97
N SER A 91 27.15 -2.61 -5.06
CA SER A 91 27.49 -1.75 -6.19
C SER A 91 26.41 -1.72 -7.28
N GLU A 92 25.66 -2.80 -7.37
CA GLU A 92 24.59 -2.99 -8.36
C GLU A 92 23.31 -2.23 -8.00
N ARG A 93 22.48 -2.01 -9.02
CA ARG A 93 21.12 -1.52 -8.91
C ARG A 93 20.13 -2.62 -9.24
N PHE A 94 18.91 -2.46 -8.74
CA PHE A 94 17.87 -3.48 -8.81
C PHE A 94 16.62 -2.96 -9.53
N ASP A 95 15.93 -3.86 -10.21
CA ASP A 95 14.62 -3.59 -10.80
C ASP A 95 13.50 -3.67 -9.77
N TRP A 96 13.74 -4.46 -8.70
CA TRP A 96 12.82 -4.67 -7.59
C TRP A 96 13.59 -4.66 -6.28
N VAL A 97 13.12 -3.87 -5.33
CA VAL A 97 13.60 -3.89 -3.94
C VAL A 97 12.42 -4.17 -3.02
N ASP A 98 12.57 -5.15 -2.13
CA ASP A 98 11.57 -5.47 -1.11
C ASP A 98 12.07 -5.11 0.29
N LEU A 99 11.27 -4.33 1.00
CA LEU A 99 11.47 -3.96 2.40
C LEU A 99 10.31 -4.49 3.25
N ASP A 100 10.58 -5.53 4.04
CA ASP A 100 9.58 -6.12 4.96
C ASP A 100 10.11 -6.17 6.41
N PRO A 101 10.35 -5.01 7.06
CA PRO A 101 10.84 -4.93 8.43
C PRO A 101 9.74 -5.24 9.45
N TYR A 102 10.17 -5.63 10.65
CA TYR A 102 9.34 -5.46 11.83
C TYR A 102 9.25 -3.98 12.19
N GLY A 103 8.04 -3.43 12.30
CA GLY A 103 7.79 -2.04 12.64
C GLY A 103 7.90 -1.10 11.44
N THR A 104 8.75 -0.08 11.55
CA THR A 104 8.85 0.99 10.55
C THR A 104 9.87 0.70 9.44
N PRO A 105 9.53 0.93 8.17
CA PRO A 105 10.49 0.86 7.07
C PRO A 105 11.39 2.10 6.94
N ALA A 106 11.07 3.20 7.63
CA ALA A 106 11.70 4.50 7.44
C ALA A 106 13.25 4.49 7.42
N PRO A 107 13.96 3.75 8.31
CA PRO A 107 15.43 3.75 8.32
C PRO A 107 16.07 3.10 7.09
N PHE A 108 15.34 2.24 6.36
CA PHE A 108 15.84 1.46 5.23
C PHE A 108 15.56 2.13 3.87
N LEU A 109 14.64 3.08 3.84
CA LEU A 109 14.17 3.71 2.61
C LEU A 109 15.26 4.44 1.83
N PRO A 110 16.20 5.19 2.44
CA PRO A 110 17.25 5.87 1.68
C PRO A 110 18.11 4.90 0.85
N ALA A 111 18.56 3.81 1.47
CA ALA A 111 19.34 2.79 0.79
C ALA A 111 18.55 2.09 -0.33
N ALA A 112 17.28 1.76 -0.06
CA ALA A 112 16.40 1.13 -1.04
C ALA A 112 16.17 2.02 -2.27
N VAL A 113 15.90 3.30 -2.06
CA VAL A 113 15.71 4.28 -3.15
C VAL A 113 17.01 4.47 -3.94
N GLU A 114 18.16 4.52 -3.27
CA GLU A 114 19.45 4.66 -3.94
C GLU A 114 19.75 3.46 -4.83
N ARG A 115 19.49 2.23 -4.36
CA ARG A 115 19.79 0.98 -5.07
C ARG A 115 18.74 0.58 -6.10
N LEU A 116 17.58 1.20 -6.11
CA LEU A 116 16.53 0.92 -7.09
C LEU A 116 16.81 1.63 -8.42
N GLU A 117 16.62 0.95 -9.54
CA GLU A 117 16.68 1.54 -10.88
C GLU A 117 15.52 2.50 -11.12
N LEU A 118 15.71 3.47 -12.01
CA LEU A 118 14.62 4.28 -12.53
C LEU A 118 13.62 3.40 -13.29
N GLY A 119 12.33 3.52 -12.97
CA GLY A 119 11.29 2.61 -13.46
C GLY A 119 11.23 1.27 -12.71
N GLY A 120 12.08 1.06 -11.71
CA GLY A 120 12.04 -0.09 -10.82
C GLY A 120 10.89 0.01 -9.81
N ILE A 121 10.55 -1.12 -9.20
CA ILE A 121 9.47 -1.22 -8.20
C ILE A 121 10.08 -1.36 -6.81
N LEU A 122 9.62 -0.51 -5.90
CA LEU A 122 9.85 -0.61 -4.47
C LEU A 122 8.59 -1.19 -3.82
N SER A 123 8.74 -2.32 -3.13
CA SER A 123 7.70 -2.88 -2.30
C SER A 123 8.04 -2.71 -0.82
N VAL A 124 7.11 -2.17 -0.05
CA VAL A 124 7.34 -1.77 1.34
C VAL A 124 6.21 -2.25 2.23
N THR A 125 6.58 -2.90 3.32
CA THR A 125 5.68 -3.20 4.44
C THR A 125 5.97 -2.26 5.61
N ALA A 126 4.92 -1.79 6.30
CA ALA A 126 5.01 -1.15 7.59
C ALA A 126 4.05 -1.84 8.56
N THR A 127 4.56 -2.31 9.69
CA THR A 127 3.77 -2.97 10.74
C THR A 127 3.62 -2.12 12.00
N ASP A 128 4.16 -0.90 12.03
CA ASP A 128 3.97 0.08 13.10
C ASP A 128 2.63 0.82 12.96
N THR A 129 1.55 0.05 12.87
CA THR A 129 0.18 0.53 12.63
C THR A 129 -0.31 1.50 13.71
N ALA A 130 0.11 1.32 14.97
CA ALA A 130 -0.20 2.23 16.06
C ALA A 130 0.39 3.64 15.82
N VAL A 131 1.51 3.72 15.12
CA VAL A 131 2.16 4.98 14.74
C VAL A 131 1.42 5.63 13.58
N LEU A 132 1.19 4.88 12.50
CA LEU A 132 0.57 5.40 11.28
C LEU A 132 -0.94 5.61 11.42
N ALA A 133 -1.66 4.73 12.15
CA ALA A 133 -3.11 4.80 12.34
C ALA A 133 -3.56 5.66 13.52
N GLY A 134 -2.66 6.32 14.26
CA GLY A 134 -3.06 7.43 15.10
C GLY A 134 -2.80 7.46 16.60
N PRO A 135 -2.71 6.35 17.37
CA PRO A 135 -2.49 6.48 18.81
C PRO A 135 -1.12 7.08 19.16
N GLU A 136 -0.08 6.76 18.40
CA GLU A 136 1.31 7.14 18.65
C GLU A 136 1.73 8.43 17.89
N ARG A 137 1.03 9.53 18.17
CA ARG A 137 1.23 10.80 17.43
C ARG A 137 2.66 11.34 17.46
N LYS A 138 3.35 11.25 18.60
CA LYS A 138 4.73 11.74 18.73
C LYS A 138 5.68 10.90 17.88
N SER A 139 5.52 9.59 17.93
CA SER A 139 6.31 8.65 17.13
C SER A 139 6.07 8.84 15.62
N CYS A 140 4.83 9.13 15.22
CA CYS A 140 4.50 9.42 13.83
C CYS A 140 5.20 10.69 13.33
N LEU A 141 5.17 11.75 14.11
CA LEU A 141 5.86 12.99 13.78
C LEU A 141 7.39 12.78 13.67
N GLN A 142 7.97 12.01 14.58
CA GLN A 142 9.41 11.73 14.57
C GLN A 142 9.84 10.83 13.41
N ARG A 143 9.07 9.78 13.06
CA ARG A 143 9.44 8.78 12.05
C ARG A 143 9.07 9.20 10.65
N TYR A 144 7.89 9.79 10.49
CA TYR A 144 7.28 10.07 9.19
C TYR A 144 7.11 11.56 8.90
N GLY A 145 7.44 12.44 9.86
CA GLY A 145 7.27 13.88 9.69
C GLY A 145 5.81 14.34 9.62
N ALA A 146 4.86 13.51 10.05
CA ALA A 146 3.44 13.74 9.84
C ALA A 146 2.59 13.57 11.11
N ARG A 147 1.40 14.19 11.10
CA ARG A 147 0.37 14.01 12.13
C ARG A 147 -0.65 13.00 11.67
N PRO A 148 -0.87 11.88 12.41
CA PRO A 148 -1.89 10.92 12.05
C PRO A 148 -3.30 11.48 12.28
N LEU A 149 -4.26 11.01 11.47
CA LEU A 149 -5.66 11.40 11.59
C LEU A 149 -6.40 10.40 12.48
N ARG A 150 -6.88 10.85 13.65
CA ARG A 150 -7.57 9.99 14.64
C ARG A 150 -9.08 9.99 14.44
N THR A 151 -9.52 9.40 13.32
CA THR A 151 -10.93 9.16 13.00
C THR A 151 -11.07 7.76 12.38
N TYR A 152 -12.27 7.40 11.93
CA TYR A 152 -12.48 6.19 11.13
C TYR A 152 -11.60 6.14 9.86
N LEU A 153 -11.09 7.29 9.41
CA LEU A 153 -10.17 7.40 8.27
C LEU A 153 -8.71 7.07 8.61
N CYS A 154 -8.40 6.71 9.84
CA CYS A 154 -7.02 6.57 10.32
C CYS A 154 -6.19 5.57 9.51
N ARG A 155 -6.80 4.48 9.01
CA ARG A 155 -6.10 3.47 8.19
C ARG A 155 -5.67 4.05 6.84
N GLU A 156 -6.56 4.75 6.14
CA GLU A 156 -6.20 5.40 4.88
C GLU A 156 -5.22 6.54 5.10
N ALA A 157 -5.44 7.36 6.12
CA ALA A 157 -4.51 8.44 6.47
C ALA A 157 -3.11 7.90 6.75
N GLY A 158 -2.99 6.78 7.48
CA GLY A 158 -1.71 6.11 7.74
C GLY A 158 -1.01 5.63 6.48
N LEU A 159 -1.75 5.00 5.56
CA LEU A 159 -1.23 4.59 4.25
C LEU A 159 -0.72 5.79 3.44
N ARG A 160 -1.47 6.88 3.44
CA ARG A 160 -1.11 8.12 2.74
C ARG A 160 0.06 8.87 3.40
N ILE A 161 0.22 8.77 4.72
CA ILE A 161 1.39 9.27 5.46
C ILE A 161 2.64 8.48 5.05
N LEU A 162 2.54 7.15 4.98
CA LEU A 162 3.65 6.30 4.51
C LEU A 162 4.07 6.69 3.07
N LEU A 163 3.11 6.88 2.17
CA LEU A 163 3.38 7.32 0.79
C LEU A 163 4.01 8.72 0.74
N ALA A 164 3.55 9.67 1.57
CA ALA A 164 4.13 11.01 1.64
C ALA A 164 5.60 10.95 2.09
N HIS A 165 5.91 10.11 3.06
CA HIS A 165 7.28 9.89 3.52
C HIS A 165 8.15 9.26 2.43
N LEU A 166 7.64 8.25 1.73
CA LEU A 166 8.30 7.64 0.56
C LEU A 166 8.57 8.67 -0.55
N ALA A 167 7.60 9.53 -0.86
CA ALA A 167 7.78 10.62 -1.82
C ALA A 167 8.85 11.62 -1.38
N SER A 168 8.91 11.95 -0.10
CA SER A 168 9.94 12.84 0.47
C SER A 168 11.34 12.23 0.34
N VAL A 169 11.51 10.95 0.70
CA VAL A 169 12.81 10.25 0.60
C VAL A 169 13.24 10.14 -0.87
N ALA A 170 12.33 9.78 -1.77
CA ALA A 170 12.62 9.73 -3.20
C ALA A 170 13.00 11.11 -3.75
N GLY A 171 12.29 12.17 -3.32
CA GLY A 171 12.58 13.56 -3.69
C GLY A 171 13.97 14.03 -3.26
N GLN A 172 14.43 13.64 -2.07
CA GLN A 172 15.80 13.92 -1.60
C GLN A 172 16.86 13.27 -2.50
N ALA A 173 16.54 12.14 -3.13
CA ALA A 173 17.39 11.47 -4.11
C ALA A 173 17.18 11.97 -5.56
N GLY A 174 16.44 13.08 -5.75
CA GLY A 174 16.14 13.62 -7.08
C GLY A 174 15.20 12.74 -7.91
N ARG A 175 14.28 12.03 -7.28
CA ARG A 175 13.37 11.05 -7.90
C ARG A 175 11.92 11.28 -7.47
N GLY A 176 10.98 10.81 -8.28
CA GLY A 176 9.55 10.77 -7.98
C GLY A 176 9.09 9.36 -7.66
N ILE A 177 7.83 9.24 -7.23
CA ILE A 177 7.15 7.97 -7.03
C ILE A 177 5.83 7.92 -7.80
N HIS A 178 5.44 6.73 -8.23
CA HIS A 178 4.13 6.43 -8.78
C HIS A 178 3.56 5.20 -8.08
N PRO A 179 2.54 5.35 -7.21
CA PRO A 179 1.88 4.22 -6.56
C PRO A 179 1.22 3.29 -7.59
N LEU A 180 1.44 1.99 -7.44
CA LEU A 180 0.87 0.96 -8.32
C LEU A 180 -0.26 0.21 -7.65
N LEU A 181 -0.02 -0.18 -6.39
CA LEU A 181 -0.95 -0.94 -5.56
C LEU A 181 -0.61 -0.67 -4.10
N CYS A 182 -1.54 -0.04 -3.36
CA CYS A 182 -1.34 0.30 -1.96
C CYS A 182 -2.54 -0.16 -1.14
N TYR A 183 -2.31 -0.93 -0.08
CA TYR A 183 -3.39 -1.44 0.75
C TYR A 183 -3.04 -1.53 2.22
N VAL A 184 -4.08 -1.65 3.03
CA VAL A 184 -4.01 -1.96 4.46
C VAL A 184 -4.75 -3.27 4.69
N ARG A 185 -4.08 -4.24 5.30
CA ARG A 185 -4.68 -5.51 5.67
C ARG A 185 -4.23 -5.92 7.06
N ASP A 186 -5.16 -6.39 7.88
CA ASP A 186 -4.90 -6.80 9.25
C ASP A 186 -4.09 -5.74 10.02
N HIS A 187 -2.84 -6.02 10.32
CA HIS A 187 -1.94 -5.16 11.10
C HIS A 187 -0.76 -4.65 10.29
N HIS A 188 -0.88 -4.50 8.96
CA HIS A 188 0.19 -3.96 8.13
C HIS A 188 -0.33 -3.09 6.99
N PHE A 189 0.51 -2.16 6.60
CA PHE A 189 0.43 -1.37 5.38
C PHE A 189 1.34 -1.99 4.35
N ARG A 190 0.89 -2.15 3.12
CA ARG A 190 1.70 -2.63 2.00
C ARG A 190 1.59 -1.66 0.84
N VAL A 191 2.74 -1.29 0.29
CA VAL A 191 2.87 -0.36 -0.83
C VAL A 191 3.73 -0.99 -1.91
N TYR A 192 3.25 -0.98 -3.14
CA TYR A 192 4.06 -1.19 -4.34
C TYR A 192 4.04 0.11 -5.12
N LEU A 193 5.21 0.66 -5.36
CA LEU A 193 5.36 1.90 -6.11
C LEU A 193 6.48 1.79 -7.14
N ARG A 194 6.36 2.55 -8.22
CA ARG A 194 7.41 2.71 -9.23
C ARG A 194 8.23 3.95 -8.90
N LEU A 195 9.55 3.82 -8.97
CA LEU A 195 10.43 4.96 -8.90
C LEU A 195 10.47 5.65 -10.28
N THR A 196 10.22 6.95 -10.30
CA THR A 196 10.15 7.75 -11.53
C THR A 196 11.25 8.81 -11.58
N ALA A 197 11.47 9.38 -12.76
CA ALA A 197 12.19 10.63 -12.86
C ALA A 197 11.50 11.71 -12.01
N PRO A 198 12.22 12.74 -11.57
CA PRO A 198 11.59 13.84 -10.85
C PRO A 198 10.53 14.48 -11.75
N GLY A 199 9.31 14.61 -11.24
CA GLY A 199 8.18 15.15 -12.00
C GLY A 199 7.34 16.04 -11.11
N GLY A 200 7.48 17.36 -11.22
CA GLY A 200 6.65 18.32 -10.50
C GLY A 200 6.72 18.22 -8.97
N THR A 201 5.85 18.95 -8.30
CA THR A 201 5.67 18.85 -6.85
C THR A 201 4.82 17.62 -6.54
N PRO A 202 5.26 16.72 -5.64
CA PRO A 202 4.43 15.58 -5.27
C PRO A 202 3.10 16.05 -4.65
N PRO A 203 1.99 15.34 -4.88
CA PRO A 203 0.68 15.71 -4.37
C PRO A 203 0.60 15.43 -2.86
N LEU A 204 1.17 16.32 -2.05
CA LEU A 204 1.17 16.26 -0.59
C LEU A 204 0.30 17.36 -0.01
N GLY A 205 -0.42 17.05 1.06
CA GLY A 205 -1.27 18.03 1.74
C GLY A 205 -1.56 17.68 3.20
N GLU A 206 -1.94 18.69 3.95
CA GLU A 206 -2.58 18.52 5.27
C GLU A 206 -4.10 18.57 5.08
N VAL A 207 -4.83 17.70 5.76
CA VAL A 207 -6.29 17.66 5.68
C VAL A 207 -6.92 18.16 6.99
N PRO A 208 -8.09 18.86 6.93
CA PRO A 208 -8.74 19.35 5.71
C PRO A 208 -8.02 20.56 5.10
N PHE A 209 -8.12 20.73 3.79
CA PHE A 209 -7.61 21.91 3.07
C PHE A 209 -8.76 22.65 2.36
N PRO A 210 -8.59 23.91 1.94
CA PRO A 210 -9.61 24.63 1.20
C PRO A 210 -10.04 23.85 -0.07
N GLY A 211 -11.36 23.60 -0.20
CA GLY A 211 -11.89 22.78 -1.31
C GLY A 211 -11.72 21.26 -1.14
N TYR A 212 -11.37 20.80 0.06
CA TYR A 212 -11.29 19.38 0.38
C TYR A 212 -12.57 18.63 -0.04
N PRO A 213 -12.50 17.64 -0.94
CA PRO A 213 -13.67 16.99 -1.52
C PRO A 213 -14.17 15.77 -0.73
N GLY A 214 -13.44 15.35 0.30
CA GLY A 214 -13.71 14.11 1.02
C GLY A 214 -14.80 14.24 2.09
N PRO A 215 -14.99 13.17 2.89
CA PRO A 215 -15.93 13.16 4.00
C PRO A 215 -15.56 14.21 5.05
N PRO A 216 -16.56 14.76 5.78
CA PRO A 216 -16.31 15.77 6.81
C PRO A 216 -15.28 15.28 7.84
N ILE A 217 -14.32 16.13 8.13
CA ILE A 217 -13.33 15.94 9.21
C ILE A 217 -13.74 16.83 10.37
N PRO A 218 -13.79 16.33 11.61
CA PRO A 218 -14.17 17.12 12.77
C PRO A 218 -13.38 18.43 12.87
N GLU A 219 -14.05 19.48 13.29
CA GLU A 219 -13.46 20.81 13.44
C GLU A 219 -12.22 20.78 14.36
N GLY A 220 -11.17 21.47 13.96
CA GLY A 220 -9.90 21.51 14.71
C GLY A 220 -9.02 20.27 14.55
N LEU A 221 -9.50 19.21 13.93
CA LEU A 221 -8.68 18.03 13.65
C LEU A 221 -7.91 18.23 12.32
N ARG A 222 -6.61 17.97 12.35
CA ARG A 222 -5.73 18.02 11.17
C ARG A 222 -4.84 16.80 11.13
N GLY A 223 -4.60 16.30 9.91
CA GLY A 223 -3.68 15.20 9.63
C GLY A 223 -2.78 15.50 8.44
N GLY A 224 -1.57 14.92 8.43
CA GLY A 224 -0.61 15.12 7.36
C GLY A 224 0.73 15.72 7.82
N PRO A 225 1.65 16.03 6.87
CA PRO A 225 1.43 15.88 5.42
C PRO A 225 1.15 14.42 5.01
N LEU A 226 0.27 14.28 4.04
CA LEU A 226 -0.09 12.98 3.48
C LEU A 226 -0.20 13.05 1.95
N TRP A 227 -0.09 11.89 1.30
CA TRP A 227 -0.26 11.75 -0.14
C TRP A 227 -1.72 11.98 -0.54
N THR A 228 -1.98 12.95 -1.41
CA THR A 228 -3.33 13.28 -1.87
C THR A 228 -3.66 12.72 -3.26
N GLY A 229 -2.68 12.11 -3.93
CA GLY A 229 -2.86 11.46 -5.23
C GLY A 229 -3.42 10.04 -5.12
N PRO A 230 -3.47 9.33 -6.26
CA PRO A 230 -3.95 7.95 -6.37
C PRO A 230 -3.22 6.97 -5.45
N LEU A 231 -3.96 5.95 -4.99
CA LEU A 231 -3.41 4.79 -4.26
C LEU A 231 -3.13 3.61 -5.20
N PHE A 232 -3.70 3.65 -6.40
CA PHE A 232 -3.65 2.57 -7.38
C PHE A 232 -3.32 3.12 -8.76
N ASP A 233 -2.68 2.28 -9.58
CA ASP A 233 -2.63 2.38 -11.02
C ASP A 233 -3.61 1.33 -11.58
N PRO A 234 -4.78 1.73 -12.11
CA PRO A 234 -5.80 0.77 -12.57
C PRO A 234 -5.31 -0.15 -13.69
N ASP A 235 -4.47 0.36 -14.60
CA ASP A 235 -3.91 -0.42 -15.71
C ASP A 235 -2.93 -1.47 -15.21
N PHE A 236 -2.09 -1.11 -14.24
CA PHE A 236 -1.20 -2.06 -13.58
C PHE A 236 -1.98 -3.10 -12.80
N LEU A 237 -2.92 -2.66 -11.97
CA LEU A 237 -3.74 -3.52 -11.11
C LEU A 237 -4.61 -4.49 -11.92
N GLY A 238 -5.12 -4.06 -13.08
CA GLY A 238 -5.91 -4.89 -13.99
C GLY A 238 -5.14 -6.08 -14.57
N ARG A 239 -3.81 -6.05 -14.54
CA ARG A 239 -2.93 -7.13 -15.01
C ARG A 239 -2.44 -8.06 -13.90
N VAL A 240 -2.74 -7.73 -12.63
CA VAL A 240 -2.35 -8.58 -11.50
C VAL A 240 -3.32 -9.74 -11.38
N GLU A 241 -2.84 -10.95 -11.64
CA GLU A 241 -3.62 -12.18 -11.60
C GLU A 241 -3.19 -13.08 -10.44
N VAL A 242 -4.14 -13.84 -9.89
CA VAL A 242 -3.85 -14.80 -8.82
C VAL A 242 -2.89 -15.86 -9.33
N PRO A 243 -1.72 -16.09 -8.69
CA PRO A 243 -0.83 -17.16 -9.11
C PRO A 243 -1.47 -18.54 -8.94
N ALA A 244 -1.22 -19.46 -9.87
CA ALA A 244 -1.69 -20.85 -9.71
C ALA A 244 -1.14 -21.55 -8.47
N SER A 245 0.03 -21.08 -7.99
CA SER A 245 0.72 -21.55 -6.78
C SER A 245 0.27 -20.86 -5.49
N ALA A 246 -0.75 -19.97 -5.55
CA ALA A 246 -1.19 -19.19 -4.40
C ALA A 246 -1.72 -20.09 -3.26
N GLU A 247 -1.20 -19.88 -2.05
CA GLU A 247 -1.65 -20.54 -0.83
C GLU A 247 -3.06 -20.06 -0.41
N GLN A 248 -3.36 -18.78 -0.68
CA GLN A 248 -4.60 -18.09 -0.34
C GLN A 248 -5.39 -17.69 -1.59
N GLY A 249 -5.31 -18.45 -2.69
CA GLY A 249 -5.84 -18.11 -4.00
C GLY A 249 -7.23 -17.48 -4.03
N PRO A 250 -8.28 -18.11 -3.45
CA PRO A 250 -9.62 -17.52 -3.42
C PRO A 250 -9.68 -16.18 -2.67
N SER A 251 -8.96 -16.05 -1.56
CA SER A 251 -8.88 -14.81 -0.77
C SER A 251 -8.15 -13.70 -1.54
N VAL A 252 -7.05 -14.03 -2.23
CA VAL A 252 -6.31 -13.09 -3.08
C VAL A 252 -7.18 -12.63 -4.25
N GLY A 253 -7.90 -13.55 -4.91
CA GLY A 253 -8.79 -13.22 -6.01
C GLY A 253 -9.92 -12.28 -5.62
N ALA A 254 -10.60 -12.56 -4.51
CA ALA A 254 -11.64 -11.70 -3.97
C ALA A 254 -11.11 -10.31 -3.60
N TRP A 255 -9.90 -10.25 -3.03
CA TRP A 255 -9.24 -8.99 -2.67
C TRP A 255 -8.83 -8.17 -3.88
N LEU A 256 -8.22 -8.80 -4.89
CA LEU A 256 -7.87 -8.13 -6.15
C LEU A 256 -9.10 -7.55 -6.84
N SER A 257 -10.20 -8.30 -6.90
CA SER A 257 -11.47 -7.81 -7.46
C SER A 257 -12.00 -6.60 -6.68
N LEU A 258 -11.88 -6.59 -5.36
CA LEU A 258 -12.27 -5.44 -4.53
C LEU A 258 -11.37 -4.22 -4.80
N LEU A 259 -10.07 -4.40 -4.90
CA LEU A 259 -9.14 -3.30 -5.19
C LEU A 259 -9.31 -2.76 -6.61
N GLN A 260 -9.61 -3.61 -7.59
CA GLN A 260 -9.94 -3.20 -8.97
C GLN A 260 -11.23 -2.38 -9.01
N GLU A 261 -12.28 -2.79 -8.28
CA GLU A 261 -13.51 -2.00 -8.11
C GLU A 261 -13.20 -0.64 -7.47
N GLU A 262 -12.42 -0.63 -6.40
CA GLU A 262 -12.03 0.58 -5.66
C GLU A 262 -11.20 1.54 -6.51
N SER A 263 -10.26 1.02 -7.30
CA SER A 263 -9.35 1.82 -8.14
C SER A 263 -10.06 2.62 -9.24
N ALA A 264 -11.27 2.20 -9.62
CA ALA A 264 -12.10 2.93 -10.59
C ALA A 264 -12.67 4.24 -10.02
N VAL A 265 -12.60 4.45 -8.70
CA VAL A 265 -13.07 5.66 -8.01
C VAL A 265 -11.93 6.29 -7.24
N ASP A 266 -11.08 7.04 -7.97
CA ASP A 266 -9.91 7.70 -7.38
C ASP A 266 -10.31 8.98 -6.65
N ARG A 267 -10.54 8.86 -5.35
CA ARG A 267 -10.87 9.97 -4.45
C ARG A 267 -10.13 9.86 -3.14
N LEU A 268 -9.80 11.02 -2.60
CA LEU A 268 -9.20 11.15 -1.28
C LEU A 268 -10.23 10.77 -0.22
N PHE A 269 -9.93 9.72 0.52
CA PHE A 269 -10.73 9.12 1.57
C PHE A 269 -12.06 8.49 1.09
N TYR A 270 -12.60 7.65 1.95
CA TYR A 270 -13.86 6.96 1.76
C TYR A 270 -14.91 7.48 2.74
N TYR A 271 -16.17 7.22 2.46
CA TYR A 271 -17.29 7.43 3.38
C TYR A 271 -17.58 6.12 4.11
N GLU A 272 -17.88 6.20 5.42
CA GLU A 272 -18.42 5.08 6.20
C GLU A 272 -19.90 5.36 6.52
N VAL A 273 -20.76 4.36 6.30
CA VAL A 273 -22.22 4.55 6.33
C VAL A 273 -22.71 5.03 7.71
N GLY A 274 -22.19 4.46 8.80
CA GLY A 274 -22.56 4.86 10.16
C GLY A 274 -22.08 6.26 10.51
N GLU A 275 -20.88 6.62 10.11
CA GLU A 275 -20.31 7.96 10.33
C GLU A 275 -21.09 9.04 9.55
N VAL A 276 -21.49 8.73 8.30
CA VAL A 276 -22.35 9.63 7.52
C VAL A 276 -23.69 9.82 8.24
N CYS A 277 -24.33 8.75 8.72
CA CYS A 277 -25.59 8.82 9.45
C CYS A 277 -25.44 9.65 10.75
N SER A 278 -24.40 9.35 11.52
CA SER A 278 -24.10 10.09 12.76
C SER A 278 -23.91 11.58 12.51
N GLY A 279 -23.12 11.93 11.48
CA GLY A 279 -22.90 13.34 11.10
C GLY A 279 -24.14 14.07 10.58
N LEU A 280 -25.13 13.35 10.08
CA LEU A 280 -26.42 13.90 9.61
C LEU A 280 -27.54 13.80 10.65
N GLY A 281 -27.30 13.21 11.82
CA GLY A 281 -28.32 12.98 12.86
C GLY A 281 -29.41 11.98 12.46
N LEU A 282 -29.11 11.00 11.59
CA LEU A 282 -30.04 10.00 11.11
C LEU A 282 -30.08 8.80 12.08
N ALA A 283 -31.28 8.40 12.49
CA ALA A 283 -31.48 7.36 13.50
C ALA A 283 -31.06 5.95 13.02
N GLN A 284 -31.16 5.70 11.72
CA GLN A 284 -30.84 4.37 11.15
C GLN A 284 -30.11 4.50 9.81
N PRO A 285 -29.05 3.72 9.60
CA PRO A 285 -28.33 3.72 8.34
C PRO A 285 -29.16 3.03 7.23
N PRO A 286 -29.23 3.61 6.03
CA PRO A 286 -29.76 2.94 4.85
C PRO A 286 -28.91 1.72 4.51
N ARG A 287 -29.49 0.71 3.85
CA ARG A 287 -28.71 -0.42 3.32
C ARG A 287 -27.74 0.09 2.24
N ARG A 288 -26.50 -0.38 2.30
CA ARG A 288 -25.42 0.05 1.40
C ARG A 288 -25.81 -0.10 -0.08
N GLU A 289 -26.49 -1.19 -0.43
CA GLU A 289 -26.95 -1.46 -1.80
C GLU A 289 -27.92 -0.38 -2.31
N ARG A 290 -28.77 0.17 -1.44
CA ARG A 290 -29.68 1.28 -1.78
C ARG A 290 -28.92 2.60 -1.96
N ILE A 291 -27.88 2.83 -1.14
CA ILE A 291 -27.01 3.99 -1.30
C ILE A 291 -26.29 3.91 -2.65
N PHE A 292 -25.72 2.75 -3.00
CA PHE A 292 -25.03 2.53 -4.27
C PHE A 292 -25.95 2.74 -5.47
N ALA A 293 -27.14 2.15 -5.45
CA ALA A 293 -28.14 2.34 -6.50
C ALA A 293 -28.49 3.84 -6.66
N SER A 294 -28.82 4.50 -5.56
CA SER A 294 -29.21 5.93 -5.57
C SER A 294 -28.10 6.86 -6.07
N LEU A 295 -26.84 6.58 -5.76
CA LEU A 295 -25.71 7.36 -6.27
C LEU A 295 -25.50 7.10 -7.77
N ARG A 296 -25.57 5.83 -8.21
CA ARG A 296 -25.42 5.45 -9.63
C ARG A 296 -26.56 6.02 -10.49
N ASP A 297 -27.79 5.98 -10.01
CA ASP A 297 -28.96 6.56 -10.68
C ASP A 297 -28.84 8.07 -10.86
N ALA A 298 -28.06 8.72 -9.98
CA ALA A 298 -27.72 10.14 -10.08
C ALA A 298 -26.48 10.42 -10.94
N GLY A 299 -25.89 9.39 -11.56
CA GLY A 299 -24.72 9.51 -12.46
C GLY A 299 -23.36 9.52 -11.75
N TRP A 300 -23.31 9.23 -10.44
CA TRP A 300 -22.05 9.18 -9.70
C TRP A 300 -21.42 7.79 -9.71
N ALA A 301 -20.08 7.75 -9.83
CA ALA A 301 -19.34 6.51 -9.60
C ALA A 301 -19.37 6.14 -8.12
N VAL A 302 -19.48 4.86 -7.84
CA VAL A 302 -19.44 4.33 -6.48
C VAL A 302 -18.83 2.93 -6.43
N ALA A 303 -17.92 2.72 -5.48
CA ALA A 303 -17.22 1.47 -5.26
C ALA A 303 -17.13 1.13 -3.77
N ARG A 304 -16.97 -0.16 -3.46
CA ARG A 304 -16.57 -0.59 -2.12
C ARG A 304 -15.13 -0.15 -1.85
N THR A 305 -14.72 -0.15 -0.59
CA THR A 305 -13.31 0.05 -0.21
C THR A 305 -12.80 -1.15 0.59
N HIS A 306 -11.51 -1.44 0.48
CA HIS A 306 -10.85 -2.47 1.26
C HIS A 306 -10.58 -2.05 2.71
N LEU A 307 -10.70 -0.76 3.00
CA LEU A 307 -10.33 -0.17 4.28
C LEU A 307 -11.37 -0.40 5.38
N ASP A 308 -12.65 -0.51 4.98
CA ASP A 308 -13.79 -0.72 5.89
C ASP A 308 -14.92 -1.49 5.19
N PRO A 309 -15.48 -2.53 5.80
CA PRO A 309 -16.60 -3.29 5.21
C PRO A 309 -17.89 -2.47 4.99
N ALA A 310 -18.13 -1.43 5.81
CA ALA A 310 -19.23 -0.48 5.65
C ALA A 310 -18.84 0.77 4.85
N GLY A 311 -17.57 0.84 4.40
CA GLY A 311 -17.03 1.95 3.65
C GLY A 311 -17.36 1.89 2.16
N PHE A 312 -17.35 3.08 1.52
CA PHE A 312 -17.49 3.23 0.07
C PHE A 312 -16.79 4.49 -0.42
N ARG A 313 -16.32 4.44 -1.68
CA ARG A 313 -15.80 5.61 -2.41
C ARG A 313 -16.83 6.09 -3.41
N THR A 314 -16.87 7.38 -3.66
CA THR A 314 -17.70 7.99 -4.70
C THR A 314 -17.08 9.30 -5.16
N ASP A 315 -17.28 9.65 -6.41
CA ASP A 315 -16.93 10.97 -6.96
C ASP A 315 -18.01 12.04 -6.66
N ALA A 316 -19.13 11.63 -6.05
CA ALA A 316 -20.16 12.54 -5.58
C ALA A 316 -19.64 13.54 -4.53
N PRO A 317 -19.97 14.83 -4.62
CA PRO A 317 -19.64 15.79 -3.57
C PRO A 317 -20.43 15.48 -2.29
N TRP A 318 -19.92 15.92 -1.14
CA TRP A 318 -20.57 15.70 0.15
C TRP A 318 -22.05 16.08 0.17
N SER A 319 -22.42 17.20 -0.46
CA SER A 319 -23.83 17.64 -0.54
C SER A 319 -24.75 16.62 -1.21
N ALA A 320 -24.26 15.97 -2.28
CA ALA A 320 -25.01 14.91 -2.97
C ALA A 320 -25.10 13.66 -2.09
N VAL A 321 -23.98 13.21 -1.48
CA VAL A 321 -23.98 12.08 -0.55
C VAL A 321 -24.98 12.34 0.59
N ALA A 322 -24.89 13.47 1.27
CA ALA A 322 -25.78 13.85 2.37
C ALA A 322 -27.26 13.89 1.94
N GLY A 323 -27.56 14.41 0.74
CA GLY A 323 -28.90 14.44 0.17
C GLY A 323 -29.48 13.04 0.01
N ARG A 324 -28.72 12.12 -0.60
CA ARG A 324 -29.16 10.73 -0.81
C ARG A 324 -29.41 9.97 0.51
N PHE A 325 -28.56 10.19 1.51
CA PHE A 325 -28.77 9.58 2.83
C PHE A 325 -30.06 10.06 3.48
N ARG A 326 -30.39 11.38 3.43
CA ARG A 326 -31.65 11.94 3.96
C ARG A 326 -32.88 11.39 3.22
N GLU A 327 -32.85 11.38 1.88
CA GLU A 327 -33.93 10.80 1.05
C GLU A 327 -34.20 9.34 1.39
N LEU A 328 -33.15 8.50 1.44
CA LEU A 328 -33.28 7.07 1.73
C LEU A 328 -33.74 6.79 3.17
N SER A 329 -33.46 7.67 4.12
CA SER A 329 -33.92 7.55 5.50
C SER A 329 -35.37 8.02 5.67
N ALA A 330 -35.88 8.89 4.81
CA ALA A 330 -37.26 9.38 4.83
C ALA A 330 -38.26 8.40 4.16
N LEU A 331 -37.79 7.48 3.32
CA LEU A 331 -38.60 6.50 2.58
C LEU A 331 -38.91 5.21 3.38
N ARG A 332 -38.80 5.22 4.71
CA ARG A 332 -39.11 4.09 5.59
C ARG A 332 -40.42 4.27 6.36
#